data_d3ccc704392dd5fa28346eb988168147
#
_entry.id   d3ccc704392dd5fa28346eb988168147
#
_cell.length_a   1.000
_cell.length_b   1.000
_cell.length_c   1.000
_cell.angle_alpha   90.00
_cell.angle_beta   90.00
_cell.angle_gamma   90.00
#
_symmetry.space_group_name_H-M   'P 1'
#
loop_
_entity.id
_entity.type
_entity.pdbx_description
1 polymer ?
#
loop_
_entity_poly.entity_id
_entity_poly.type
_entity_poly.pdbx_seq_one_letter_code
_entity_poly.pdbx_strand_id
1 'polypeptide(L)'
;MNIGIIGVGNLGLNLLNFLSEKQHVVYVSDVDGDNIEVIKNSDIIFCCVDTNILPSNFLDIKNVMNVVEDFGISFEDEIPLYNKTFVICSTLNPGDTKKIMEILNPMNLSVCYLPLIVESDNILSSLINLETMVIGSLDLQVINTITDIFQPKQNKNLNVISMTSKSAEIYKLAHSSFIHNKINFANFIGELMLNCGTSDETKLLLKGLGYNKSISNNNFNFGFGVGGPWVPTENRVLGQVSNDNKLDFVLPFVNEDFNINHHQFIKKHFINLNPNKTIPFVFTGIGYKDMSIDITESPKSELVSDFLKEGYTVYIIESDEFIKNMKVVKELIFDFGEKVKFFKQGTSPKGVYVNF
;
A
#
# COMPACT_ATOMS: atom_id res chain seq x y z
N MET A 1 -10.29 0.67 -27.61
CA MET A 1 -9.19 -0.24 -27.31
C MET A 1 -9.71 -1.29 -26.36
N ASN A 2 -9.32 -2.53 -26.58
CA ASN A 2 -9.67 -3.67 -25.72
C ASN A 2 -8.60 -3.81 -24.65
N ILE A 3 -8.99 -3.75 -23.39
CA ILE A 3 -8.07 -3.78 -22.26
C ILE A 3 -8.43 -4.96 -21.35
N GLY A 4 -7.45 -5.74 -20.97
CA GLY A 4 -7.57 -6.82 -19.99
C GLY A 4 -7.08 -6.37 -18.62
N ILE A 5 -7.72 -6.86 -17.56
CA ILE A 5 -7.23 -6.74 -16.17
C ILE A 5 -7.25 -8.15 -15.58
N ILE A 6 -6.10 -8.59 -15.11
CA ILE A 6 -5.95 -9.84 -14.36
C ILE A 6 -5.58 -9.51 -12.92
N GLY A 7 -6.43 -9.95 -11.99
CA GLY A 7 -6.40 -9.56 -10.58
C GLY A 7 -7.35 -8.40 -10.29
N VAL A 8 -8.55 -8.67 -9.76
CA VAL A 8 -9.60 -7.68 -9.47
C VAL A 8 -9.67 -7.39 -7.96
N GLY A 9 -8.51 -7.35 -7.32
CA GLY A 9 -8.35 -6.85 -5.97
C GLY A 9 -8.54 -5.32 -5.89
N ASN A 10 -8.09 -4.69 -4.81
CA ASN A 10 -8.30 -3.25 -4.58
C ASN A 10 -7.79 -2.38 -5.75
N LEU A 11 -6.57 -2.62 -6.23
CA LEU A 11 -6.02 -1.87 -7.37
C LEU A 11 -6.75 -2.17 -8.68
N GLY A 12 -6.95 -3.45 -9.00
CA GLY A 12 -7.55 -3.85 -10.28
C GLY A 12 -9.00 -3.40 -10.43
N LEU A 13 -9.80 -3.45 -9.35
CA LEU A 13 -11.19 -2.95 -9.36
C LEU A 13 -11.25 -1.44 -9.61
N ASN A 14 -10.39 -0.66 -8.98
CA ASN A 14 -10.34 0.78 -9.19
C ASN A 14 -9.79 1.15 -10.58
N LEU A 15 -8.85 0.37 -11.13
CA LEU A 15 -8.39 0.51 -12.49
C LEU A 15 -9.49 0.18 -13.51
N LEU A 16 -10.30 -0.86 -13.25
CA LEU A 16 -11.50 -1.18 -14.05
C LEU A 16 -12.46 0.01 -14.11
N ASN A 17 -12.78 0.61 -12.97
CA ASN A 17 -13.66 1.77 -12.90
C ASN A 17 -13.07 2.95 -13.69
N PHE A 18 -11.79 3.26 -13.50
CA PHE A 18 -11.09 4.33 -14.22
C PHE A 18 -11.10 4.13 -15.74
N LEU A 19 -10.83 2.92 -16.23
CA LEU A 19 -10.81 2.61 -17.65
C LEU A 19 -12.22 2.61 -18.28
N SER A 20 -13.22 2.14 -17.54
CA SER A 20 -14.62 2.14 -17.97
C SER A 20 -15.15 3.57 -18.16
N GLU A 21 -14.79 4.51 -17.27
CA GLU A 21 -15.12 5.94 -17.43
C GLU A 21 -14.48 6.57 -18.67
N LYS A 22 -13.41 5.99 -19.19
CA LYS A 22 -12.72 6.41 -20.43
C LYS A 22 -13.27 5.74 -21.69
N GLN A 23 -14.33 4.95 -21.57
CA GLN A 23 -15.01 4.28 -22.68
C GLN A 23 -14.15 3.19 -23.36
N HIS A 24 -13.23 2.56 -22.63
CA HIS A 24 -12.55 1.36 -23.11
C HIS A 24 -13.45 0.13 -22.92
N VAL A 25 -13.26 -0.88 -23.77
CA VAL A 25 -13.85 -2.21 -23.54
C VAL A 25 -12.90 -2.93 -22.60
N VAL A 26 -13.39 -3.35 -21.42
CA VAL A 26 -12.55 -3.96 -20.39
C VAL A 26 -12.98 -5.40 -20.13
N TYR A 27 -12.07 -6.33 -20.29
CA TYR A 27 -12.18 -7.73 -19.92
C TYR A 27 -11.49 -7.96 -18.58
N VAL A 28 -12.06 -8.78 -17.72
CA VAL A 28 -11.51 -9.00 -16.37
C VAL A 28 -11.44 -10.46 -16.02
N SER A 29 -10.42 -10.84 -15.26
CA SER A 29 -10.27 -12.14 -14.62
C SER A 29 -9.70 -11.97 -13.22
N ASP A 30 -10.04 -12.88 -12.32
CA ASP A 30 -9.52 -12.97 -10.96
C ASP A 30 -9.21 -14.44 -10.63
N VAL A 31 -8.91 -14.78 -9.39
CA VAL A 31 -8.36 -16.06 -8.90
C VAL A 31 -9.06 -17.30 -9.52
N ASP A 32 -10.39 -17.26 -9.70
CA ASP A 32 -11.18 -18.35 -10.27
C ASP A 32 -11.61 -18.06 -11.73
N GLY A 33 -11.06 -17.04 -12.38
CA GLY A 33 -11.43 -16.60 -13.71
C GLY A 33 -10.60 -17.21 -14.83
N ASP A 34 -11.01 -16.95 -16.07
CA ASP A 34 -10.30 -17.41 -17.28
C ASP A 34 -9.36 -16.30 -17.80
N ASN A 35 -8.08 -16.40 -17.43
CA ASN A 35 -7.06 -15.46 -17.89
C ASN A 35 -6.82 -15.57 -19.40
N ILE A 36 -6.95 -16.78 -19.99
CA ILE A 36 -6.71 -17.03 -21.42
C ILE A 36 -7.76 -16.27 -22.25
N GLU A 37 -9.03 -16.26 -21.81
CA GLU A 37 -10.08 -15.50 -22.49
C GLU A 37 -9.82 -13.97 -22.41
N VAL A 38 -9.30 -13.47 -21.30
CA VAL A 38 -8.87 -12.06 -21.16
C VAL A 38 -7.69 -11.75 -22.08
N ILE A 39 -6.66 -12.61 -22.11
CA ILE A 39 -5.49 -12.47 -22.98
C ILE A 39 -5.91 -12.44 -24.45
N LYS A 40 -6.80 -13.35 -24.87
CA LYS A 40 -7.29 -13.47 -26.23
C LYS A 40 -7.96 -12.18 -26.72
N ASN A 41 -8.85 -11.61 -25.91
CA ASN A 41 -9.71 -10.50 -26.30
C ASN A 41 -9.11 -9.11 -26.09
N SER A 42 -7.92 -9.00 -25.50
CA SER A 42 -7.32 -7.71 -25.13
C SER A 42 -6.10 -7.36 -25.95
N ASP A 43 -5.92 -6.07 -26.23
CA ASP A 43 -4.71 -5.51 -26.84
C ASP A 43 -3.63 -5.20 -25.79
N ILE A 44 -4.10 -4.78 -24.61
CA ILE A 44 -3.26 -4.44 -23.44
C ILE A 44 -3.80 -5.19 -22.23
N ILE A 45 -2.93 -5.85 -21.48
CA ILE A 45 -3.29 -6.64 -20.31
C ILE A 45 -2.57 -6.09 -19.08
N PHE A 46 -3.33 -5.54 -18.11
CA PHE A 46 -2.83 -5.11 -16.82
C PHE A 46 -2.86 -6.27 -15.83
N CYS A 47 -1.72 -6.57 -15.23
CA CYS A 47 -1.58 -7.55 -14.16
C CYS A 47 -1.55 -6.83 -12.81
N CYS A 48 -2.60 -7.05 -12.02
CA CYS A 48 -2.81 -6.43 -10.71
C CYS A 48 -2.97 -7.48 -9.60
N VAL A 49 -2.38 -8.65 -9.78
CA VAL A 49 -2.43 -9.75 -8.81
C VAL A 49 -1.58 -9.46 -7.58
N ASP A 50 -1.94 -10.01 -6.43
CA ASP A 50 -1.20 -9.80 -5.19
C ASP A 50 0.17 -10.48 -5.21
N THR A 51 1.14 -9.79 -4.61
CA THR A 51 2.50 -10.30 -4.36
C THR A 51 2.78 -10.19 -2.85
N ASN A 52 2.79 -11.33 -2.17
CA ASN A 52 2.98 -11.39 -0.73
C ASN A 52 4.46 -11.33 -0.35
N ILE A 53 4.77 -10.83 0.83
CA ILE A 53 6.15 -10.85 1.33
C ILE A 53 6.50 -12.23 1.89
N LEU A 54 7.66 -12.73 1.50
CA LEU A 54 8.24 -13.96 2.02
C LEU A 54 9.02 -13.72 3.34
N PRO A 55 9.29 -14.74 4.14
CA PRO A 55 10.18 -14.63 5.30
C PRO A 55 11.59 -14.13 4.99
N SER A 56 12.02 -14.20 3.74
CA SER A 56 13.28 -13.65 3.22
C SER A 56 13.24 -12.13 2.98
N ASN A 57 12.13 -11.47 3.24
CA ASN A 57 11.85 -10.09 2.87
C ASN A 57 11.88 -9.79 1.36
N PHE A 58 11.75 -10.80 0.50
CA PHE A 58 11.43 -10.64 -0.92
C PHE A 58 9.95 -10.88 -1.17
N LEU A 59 9.47 -10.39 -2.31
CA LEU A 59 8.10 -10.66 -2.75
C LEU A 59 8.01 -12.04 -3.41
N ASP A 60 6.94 -12.77 -3.09
CA ASP A 60 6.52 -13.96 -3.83
C ASP A 60 5.76 -13.52 -5.08
N ILE A 61 6.37 -13.71 -6.23
CA ILE A 61 5.78 -13.35 -7.52
C ILE A 61 5.02 -14.52 -8.18
N LYS A 62 4.72 -15.57 -7.44
CA LYS A 62 4.06 -16.77 -7.97
C LYS A 62 2.79 -16.45 -8.76
N ASN A 63 1.94 -15.57 -8.23
CA ASN A 63 0.70 -15.19 -8.92
C ASN A 63 0.97 -14.47 -10.24
N VAL A 64 2.01 -13.63 -10.32
CA VAL A 64 2.43 -13.01 -11.58
C VAL A 64 2.98 -14.08 -12.55
N MET A 65 3.74 -15.04 -12.05
CA MET A 65 4.28 -16.13 -12.87
C MET A 65 3.18 -17.05 -13.40
N ASN A 66 2.11 -17.30 -12.66
CA ASN A 66 0.93 -18.02 -13.17
C ASN A 66 0.33 -17.30 -14.40
N VAL A 67 0.20 -15.96 -14.35
CA VAL A 67 -0.25 -15.18 -15.52
C VAL A 67 0.73 -15.30 -16.69
N VAL A 68 2.04 -15.36 -16.43
CA VAL A 68 3.06 -15.58 -17.46
C VAL A 68 2.91 -16.97 -18.09
N GLU A 69 2.58 -18.00 -17.33
CA GLU A 69 2.27 -19.35 -17.82
C GLU A 69 1.04 -19.36 -18.72
N ASP A 70 -0.01 -18.59 -18.38
CA ASP A 70 -1.22 -18.46 -19.22
C ASP A 70 -0.93 -17.83 -20.59
N PHE A 71 0.04 -16.91 -20.69
CA PHE A 71 0.54 -16.44 -21.98
C PHE A 71 1.23 -17.58 -22.76
N GLY A 72 1.98 -18.46 -22.09
CA GLY A 72 2.60 -19.64 -22.70
C GLY A 72 1.55 -20.57 -23.29
N ILE A 73 0.51 -20.91 -22.55
CA ILE A 73 -0.62 -21.72 -23.02
C ILE A 73 -1.32 -21.03 -24.20
N SER A 74 -1.59 -19.72 -24.10
CA SER A 74 -2.20 -18.98 -25.20
C SER A 74 -1.36 -19.01 -26.48
N PHE A 75 -0.04 -19.01 -26.37
CA PHE A 75 0.88 -19.09 -27.49
C PHE A 75 0.86 -20.51 -28.14
N GLU A 76 0.81 -21.56 -27.32
CA GLU A 76 0.69 -22.96 -27.80
C GLU A 76 -0.66 -23.19 -28.47
N ASP A 77 -1.74 -22.53 -28.02
CA ASP A 77 -3.07 -22.56 -28.63
C ASP A 77 -3.20 -21.66 -29.87
N GLU A 78 -2.09 -21.15 -30.40
CA GLU A 78 -2.03 -20.27 -31.57
C GLU A 78 -2.82 -18.95 -31.44
N ILE A 79 -3.09 -18.50 -30.19
CA ILE A 79 -3.69 -17.20 -29.96
C ILE A 79 -2.70 -16.11 -30.38
N PRO A 80 -3.10 -15.13 -31.23
CA PRO A 80 -2.17 -14.08 -31.66
C PRO A 80 -1.75 -13.19 -30.48
N LEU A 81 -0.46 -13.22 -30.12
CA LEU A 81 0.12 -12.37 -29.05
C LEU A 81 0.92 -11.19 -29.60
N TYR A 82 1.24 -11.19 -30.88
CA TYR A 82 1.95 -10.07 -31.51
C TYR A 82 1.16 -8.76 -31.37
N ASN A 83 1.86 -7.66 -31.13
CA ASN A 83 1.29 -6.34 -30.84
C ASN A 83 0.48 -6.23 -29.53
N LYS A 84 0.42 -7.25 -28.69
CA LYS A 84 -0.15 -7.12 -27.35
C LYS A 84 0.91 -6.59 -26.39
N THR A 85 0.43 -5.90 -25.34
CA THR A 85 1.30 -5.37 -24.28
C THR A 85 0.87 -5.93 -22.93
N PHE A 86 1.79 -6.58 -22.24
CA PHE A 86 1.64 -7.02 -20.86
C PHE A 86 2.18 -5.94 -19.91
N VAL A 87 1.31 -5.35 -19.11
CA VAL A 87 1.63 -4.27 -18.18
C VAL A 87 1.53 -4.79 -16.74
N ILE A 88 2.66 -4.87 -16.05
CA ILE A 88 2.72 -5.38 -14.70
C ILE A 88 2.58 -4.20 -13.73
N CYS A 89 1.47 -4.15 -12.99
CA CYS A 89 1.18 -3.18 -11.93
C CYS A 89 1.44 -3.75 -10.53
N SER A 90 1.48 -5.07 -10.38
CA SER A 90 1.85 -5.75 -9.14
C SER A 90 3.26 -5.35 -8.71
N THR A 91 3.50 -5.16 -7.41
CA THR A 91 4.85 -4.84 -6.92
C THR A 91 5.79 -6.02 -7.15
N LEU A 92 6.98 -5.76 -7.69
CA LEU A 92 7.99 -6.76 -8.04
C LEU A 92 9.32 -6.50 -7.32
N ASN A 93 10.14 -7.55 -7.18
CA ASN A 93 11.52 -7.37 -6.77
C ASN A 93 12.36 -6.82 -7.94
N PRO A 94 13.38 -6.00 -7.68
CA PRO A 94 14.22 -5.44 -8.73
C PRO A 94 14.89 -6.49 -9.63
N GLY A 95 14.51 -6.49 -10.90
CA GLY A 95 14.98 -7.42 -11.93
C GLY A 95 13.97 -8.50 -12.33
N ASP A 96 12.83 -8.63 -11.66
CA ASP A 96 11.83 -9.65 -11.98
C ASP A 96 11.15 -9.38 -13.33
N THR A 97 10.84 -8.11 -13.66
CA THR A 97 10.30 -7.77 -14.99
C THR A 97 11.23 -8.26 -16.11
N LYS A 98 12.54 -8.11 -15.93
CA LYS A 98 13.51 -8.57 -16.94
C LYS A 98 13.43 -10.09 -17.13
N LYS A 99 13.33 -10.87 -16.06
CA LYS A 99 13.16 -12.33 -16.13
C LYS A 99 11.86 -12.70 -16.85
N ILE A 100 10.77 -12.00 -16.57
CA ILE A 100 9.49 -12.18 -17.25
C ILE A 100 9.60 -11.84 -18.74
N MET A 101 10.27 -10.74 -19.10
CA MET A 101 10.54 -10.38 -20.49
C MET A 101 11.30 -11.48 -21.23
N GLU A 102 12.33 -12.09 -20.60
CA GLU A 102 13.12 -13.19 -21.22
C GLU A 102 12.25 -14.41 -21.52
N ILE A 103 11.24 -14.71 -20.70
CA ILE A 103 10.29 -15.81 -20.92
C ILE A 103 9.32 -15.47 -22.06
N LEU A 104 8.82 -14.24 -22.11
CA LEU A 104 7.76 -13.83 -23.05
C LEU A 104 8.28 -13.33 -24.41
N ASN A 105 9.58 -13.00 -24.52
CA ASN A 105 10.20 -12.52 -25.77
C ASN A 105 9.95 -13.43 -27.00
N PRO A 106 10.00 -14.78 -26.89
CA PRO A 106 9.73 -15.65 -28.03
C PRO A 106 8.32 -15.52 -28.63
N MET A 107 7.38 -14.94 -27.84
CA MET A 107 5.98 -14.77 -28.22
C MET A 107 5.72 -13.42 -28.91
N ASN A 108 6.74 -12.58 -29.09
CA ASN A 108 6.62 -11.21 -29.63
C ASN A 108 5.65 -10.31 -28.84
N LEU A 109 5.60 -10.49 -27.51
CA LEU A 109 4.79 -9.74 -26.59
C LEU A 109 5.62 -8.60 -25.97
N SER A 110 5.11 -7.37 -26.00
CA SER A 110 5.73 -6.26 -25.28
C SER A 110 5.44 -6.38 -23.78
N VAL A 111 6.45 -6.14 -22.94
CA VAL A 111 6.31 -6.17 -21.49
C VAL A 111 6.71 -4.82 -20.90
N CYS A 112 5.90 -4.30 -19.96
CA CYS A 112 6.13 -3.03 -19.30
C CYS A 112 5.86 -3.20 -17.80
N TYR A 113 6.68 -2.57 -16.96
CA TYR A 113 6.39 -2.40 -15.53
C TYR A 113 5.78 -1.01 -15.28
N LEU A 114 4.63 -0.95 -14.63
CA LEU A 114 3.92 0.29 -14.34
C LEU A 114 3.67 0.42 -12.83
N PRO A 115 4.60 1.02 -12.07
CA PRO A 115 4.43 1.26 -10.63
C PRO A 115 3.39 2.35 -10.40
N LEU A 116 2.15 1.98 -10.18
CA LEU A 116 1.11 2.93 -9.82
C LEU A 116 1.29 3.38 -8.37
N ILE A 117 1.57 4.67 -8.18
CA ILE A 117 1.64 5.30 -6.86
C ILE A 117 0.27 5.90 -6.56
N VAL A 118 -0.48 5.23 -5.72
CA VAL A 118 -1.87 5.58 -5.39
C VAL A 118 -2.11 5.48 -3.88
N GLU A 119 -3.06 6.24 -3.38
CA GLU A 119 -3.51 6.15 -1.99
C GLU A 119 -4.49 4.97 -1.85
N SER A 120 -4.20 4.01 -0.97
CA SER A 120 -4.95 2.76 -0.84
C SER A 120 -6.45 2.93 -0.59
N ASP A 121 -6.88 3.99 0.12
CA ASP A 121 -8.31 4.24 0.39
C ASP A 121 -8.97 5.15 -0.66
N ASN A 122 -8.19 5.65 -1.65
CA ASN A 122 -8.68 6.58 -2.66
C ASN A 122 -8.01 6.36 -4.02
N ILE A 123 -7.89 5.09 -4.41
CA ILE A 123 -7.17 4.68 -5.62
C ILE A 123 -7.77 5.33 -6.87
N LEU A 124 -9.10 5.27 -7.02
CA LEU A 124 -9.76 5.85 -8.20
C LEU A 124 -9.48 7.35 -8.33
N SER A 125 -9.59 8.12 -7.25
CA SER A 125 -9.26 9.55 -7.28
C SER A 125 -7.79 9.80 -7.56
N SER A 126 -6.89 8.95 -7.04
CA SER A 126 -5.46 9.03 -7.33
C SER A 126 -5.17 8.81 -8.82
N LEU A 127 -5.86 7.86 -9.46
CA LEU A 127 -5.75 7.60 -10.90
C LEU A 127 -6.31 8.75 -11.75
N ILE A 128 -7.46 9.32 -11.35
CA ILE A 128 -8.09 10.46 -12.04
C ILE A 128 -7.21 11.72 -11.97
N ASN A 129 -6.54 11.92 -10.83
CA ASN A 129 -5.72 13.11 -10.56
C ASN A 129 -4.22 12.85 -10.70
N LEU A 130 -3.82 11.82 -11.44
CA LEU A 130 -2.42 11.45 -11.61
C LEU A 130 -1.62 12.61 -12.23
N GLU A 131 -0.61 13.09 -11.52
CA GLU A 131 0.26 14.19 -11.96
C GLU A 131 1.59 13.68 -12.53
N THR A 132 2.05 12.54 -12.06
CA THR A 132 3.31 11.92 -12.47
C THR A 132 3.13 10.42 -12.64
N MET A 133 3.62 9.89 -13.73
CA MET A 133 3.61 8.46 -14.03
C MET A 133 5.01 7.99 -14.41
N VAL A 134 5.49 6.96 -13.73
CA VAL A 134 6.75 6.27 -14.09
C VAL A 134 6.41 5.05 -14.94
N ILE A 135 7.14 4.86 -16.03
CA ILE A 135 6.97 3.73 -16.94
C ILE A 135 8.30 2.97 -17.04
N GLY A 136 8.30 1.72 -16.63
CA GLY A 136 9.43 0.80 -16.74
C GLY A 136 9.53 0.17 -18.13
N SER A 137 9.71 1.01 -19.14
CA SER A 137 9.96 0.63 -20.53
C SER A 137 10.77 1.70 -21.24
N LEU A 138 11.55 1.32 -22.24
CA LEU A 138 12.25 2.22 -23.16
C LEU A 138 11.66 2.15 -24.58
N ASP A 139 10.65 1.33 -24.80
CA ASP A 139 9.90 1.23 -26.04
C ASP A 139 8.93 2.41 -26.16
N LEU A 140 9.15 3.27 -27.16
CA LEU A 140 8.35 4.46 -27.38
C LEU A 140 6.88 4.15 -27.71
N GLN A 141 6.61 3.05 -28.38
CA GLN A 141 5.24 2.63 -28.69
C GLN A 141 4.48 2.28 -27.40
N VAL A 142 5.10 1.49 -26.54
CA VAL A 142 4.54 1.13 -25.22
C VAL A 142 4.32 2.38 -24.36
N ILE A 143 5.33 3.26 -24.28
CA ILE A 143 5.26 4.50 -23.50
C ILE A 143 4.10 5.38 -23.97
N ASN A 144 3.98 5.61 -25.27
CA ASN A 144 2.91 6.44 -25.82
C ASN A 144 1.53 5.81 -25.56
N THR A 145 1.38 4.52 -25.78
CA THR A 145 0.11 3.82 -25.58
C THR A 145 -0.34 3.89 -24.11
N ILE A 146 0.56 3.64 -23.15
CA ILE A 146 0.24 3.76 -21.72
C ILE A 146 -0.06 5.21 -21.35
N THR A 147 0.71 6.16 -21.88
CA THR A 147 0.48 7.59 -21.66
C THR A 147 -0.92 8.01 -22.12
N ASP A 148 -1.34 7.60 -23.30
CA ASP A 148 -2.66 7.93 -23.85
C ASP A 148 -3.81 7.36 -23.01
N ILE A 149 -3.64 6.15 -22.46
CA ILE A 149 -4.62 5.53 -21.56
C ILE A 149 -4.79 6.35 -20.28
N PHE A 150 -3.69 6.82 -19.68
CA PHE A 150 -3.73 7.52 -18.39
C PHE A 150 -3.89 9.03 -18.51
N GLN A 151 -3.75 9.63 -19.72
CA GLN A 151 -3.86 11.07 -19.92
C GLN A 151 -5.16 11.62 -19.30
N PRO A 152 -5.07 12.62 -18.38
CA PRO A 152 -6.25 13.20 -17.75
C PRO A 152 -7.18 13.88 -18.78
N LYS A 153 -8.52 13.73 -18.59
CA LYS A 153 -9.53 14.39 -19.46
C LYS A 153 -9.52 15.92 -19.38
N GLN A 154 -8.92 16.52 -18.35
CA GLN A 154 -9.00 17.95 -18.01
C GLN A 154 -7.70 18.71 -18.27
N ASN A 155 -7.10 18.65 -19.44
CA ASN A 155 -5.91 19.45 -19.82
C ASN A 155 -4.80 19.59 -18.75
N LYS A 156 -4.74 18.68 -17.78
CA LYS A 156 -3.61 18.57 -16.85
C LYS A 156 -2.50 17.82 -17.56
N ASN A 157 -1.32 18.39 -17.63
CA ASN A 157 -0.16 17.71 -18.18
C ASN A 157 0.25 16.59 -17.24
N LEU A 158 0.12 15.34 -17.69
CA LEU A 158 0.70 14.20 -17.02
C LEU A 158 2.22 14.21 -17.25
N ASN A 159 2.97 14.27 -16.16
CA ASN A 159 4.43 14.19 -16.21
C ASN A 159 4.87 12.74 -16.32
N VAL A 160 5.32 12.31 -17.51
CA VAL A 160 5.72 10.92 -17.77
C VAL A 160 7.23 10.79 -17.69
N ILE A 161 7.69 9.85 -16.88
CA ILE A 161 9.11 9.52 -16.69
C ILE A 161 9.32 8.08 -17.12
N SER A 162 10.04 7.84 -18.21
CA SER A 162 10.42 6.50 -18.64
C SER A 162 11.81 6.13 -18.13
N MET A 163 11.95 4.87 -17.73
CA MET A 163 13.21 4.30 -17.29
C MET A 163 13.25 2.79 -17.54
N THR A 164 14.38 2.14 -17.26
CA THR A 164 14.44 0.68 -17.34
C THR A 164 13.47 0.05 -16.32
N SER A 165 12.95 -1.13 -16.60
CA SER A 165 12.05 -1.84 -15.70
C SER A 165 12.64 -2.01 -14.30
N LYS A 166 13.92 -2.38 -14.19
CA LYS A 166 14.62 -2.51 -12.91
C LYS A 166 14.66 -1.20 -12.12
N SER A 167 14.87 -0.07 -12.80
CA SER A 167 14.86 1.25 -12.14
C SER A 167 13.44 1.62 -11.67
N ALA A 168 12.41 1.28 -12.44
CA ALA A 168 11.01 1.51 -12.07
C ALA A 168 10.56 0.61 -10.90
N GLU A 169 11.05 -0.62 -10.80
CA GLU A 169 10.85 -1.51 -9.64
C GLU A 169 11.49 -0.89 -8.38
N ILE A 170 12.73 -0.43 -8.48
CA ILE A 170 13.40 0.28 -7.36
C ILE A 170 12.65 1.57 -7.01
N TYR A 171 12.16 2.32 -7.99
CA TYR A 171 11.40 3.54 -7.76
C TYR A 171 10.16 3.28 -6.87
N LYS A 172 9.40 2.22 -7.14
CA LYS A 172 8.23 1.84 -6.34
C LYS A 172 8.61 1.61 -4.87
N LEU A 173 9.63 0.80 -4.63
CA LEU A 173 10.13 0.49 -3.28
C LEU A 173 10.70 1.73 -2.57
N ALA A 174 11.47 2.54 -3.29
CA ALA A 174 12.09 3.75 -2.77
C ALA A 174 11.06 4.80 -2.37
N HIS A 175 9.97 4.96 -3.16
CA HIS A 175 8.87 5.85 -2.81
C HIS A 175 8.27 5.48 -1.45
N SER A 176 7.91 4.22 -1.24
CA SER A 176 7.30 3.77 0.02
C SER A 176 8.26 3.86 1.19
N SER A 177 9.53 3.50 1.00
CA SER A 177 10.55 3.64 2.04
C SER A 177 10.78 5.11 2.43
N PHE A 178 10.70 6.05 1.47
CA PHE A 178 10.77 7.48 1.76
C PHE A 178 9.57 7.96 2.57
N ILE A 179 8.35 7.50 2.23
CA ILE A 179 7.14 7.82 3.02
C ILE A 179 7.27 7.25 4.44
N HIS A 180 7.78 6.03 4.59
CA HIS A 180 8.06 5.41 5.90
C HIS A 180 8.98 6.30 6.74
N ASN A 181 10.12 6.70 6.16
CA ASN A 181 11.08 7.58 6.83
C ASN A 181 10.47 8.93 7.22
N LYS A 182 9.64 9.52 6.36
CA LYS A 182 8.99 10.80 6.59
C LYS A 182 8.02 10.75 7.78
N ILE A 183 7.21 9.69 7.86
CA ILE A 183 6.30 9.45 8.99
C ILE A 183 7.11 9.26 10.28
N ASN A 184 8.16 8.45 10.23
CA ASN A 184 9.04 8.21 11.37
C ASN A 184 9.72 9.51 11.86
N PHE A 185 10.15 10.38 10.95
CA PHE A 185 10.70 11.67 11.32
C PHE A 185 9.67 12.55 12.04
N ALA A 186 8.44 12.59 11.57
CA ALA A 186 7.36 13.32 12.25
C ALA A 186 7.09 12.74 13.64
N ASN A 187 7.09 11.42 13.77
CA ASN A 187 6.90 10.73 15.04
C ASN A 187 8.09 10.98 16.00
N PHE A 188 9.32 10.95 15.50
CA PHE A 188 10.52 11.31 16.28
C PHE A 188 10.41 12.72 16.87
N ILE A 189 9.99 13.69 16.07
CA ILE A 189 9.76 15.06 16.55
C ILE A 189 8.66 15.09 17.61
N GLY A 190 7.56 14.36 17.42
CA GLY A 190 6.47 14.25 18.40
C GLY A 190 6.92 13.67 19.74
N GLU A 191 7.71 12.58 19.73
CA GLU A 191 8.31 12.01 20.94
C GLU A 191 9.22 13.01 21.66
N LEU A 192 10.06 13.75 20.91
CA LEU A 192 10.92 14.79 21.45
C LEU A 192 10.10 15.88 22.13
N MET A 193 9.04 16.37 21.48
CA MET A 193 8.15 17.41 22.02
C MET A 193 7.43 16.95 23.30
N LEU A 194 6.97 15.70 23.36
CA LEU A 194 6.40 15.10 24.57
C LEU A 194 7.43 15.09 25.71
N ASN A 195 8.65 14.66 25.46
CA ASN A 195 9.71 14.58 26.46
C ASN A 195 10.21 15.97 26.92
N CYS A 196 10.14 16.97 26.03
CA CYS A 196 10.48 18.36 26.37
C CYS A 196 9.33 19.12 27.09
N GLY A 197 8.15 18.51 27.24
CA GLY A 197 7.00 19.14 27.88
C GLY A 197 6.29 20.23 27.04
N THR A 198 6.45 20.16 25.71
CA THR A 198 5.88 21.12 24.75
C THR A 198 4.94 20.41 23.73
N SER A 199 4.33 19.31 24.13
CA SER A 199 3.51 18.46 23.27
C SER A 199 2.34 19.19 22.60
N ASP A 200 1.75 20.18 23.27
CA ASP A 200 0.62 20.97 22.76
C ASP A 200 0.96 21.74 21.46
N GLU A 201 2.24 22.00 21.22
CA GLU A 201 2.74 22.71 20.03
C GLU A 201 3.21 21.77 18.90
N THR A 202 3.22 20.46 19.12
CA THR A 202 3.75 19.47 18.14
C THR A 202 3.08 19.61 16.77
N LYS A 203 1.75 19.69 16.75
CA LYS A 203 0.99 19.85 15.51
C LYS A 203 1.34 21.17 14.79
N LEU A 204 1.53 22.26 15.53
CA LEU A 204 1.89 23.56 14.97
C LEU A 204 3.32 23.54 14.40
N LEU A 205 4.26 22.92 15.10
CA LEU A 205 5.65 22.75 14.66
C LEU A 205 5.72 21.95 13.35
N LEU A 206 5.12 20.76 13.31
CA LEU A 206 5.12 19.91 12.11
C LEU A 206 4.42 20.59 10.92
N LYS A 207 3.29 21.26 11.17
CA LYS A 207 2.61 22.05 10.14
C LYS A 207 3.50 23.18 9.61
N GLY A 208 4.24 23.87 10.50
CA GLY A 208 5.19 24.91 10.12
C GLY A 208 6.31 24.39 9.21
N LEU A 209 6.90 23.23 9.56
CA LEU A 209 7.89 22.56 8.71
C LEU A 209 7.30 22.14 7.38
N GLY A 210 6.12 21.55 7.39
CA GLY A 210 5.44 21.02 6.19
C GLY A 210 4.94 22.11 5.21
N TYR A 211 4.84 23.38 5.62
CA TYR A 211 4.60 24.49 4.70
C TYR A 211 5.76 24.75 3.76
N ASN A 212 6.95 24.32 4.11
CA ASN A 212 8.08 24.35 3.17
C ASN A 212 7.83 23.33 2.05
N LYS A 213 7.84 23.79 0.79
CA LYS A 213 7.57 22.95 -0.40
C LYS A 213 8.52 21.74 -0.49
N SER A 214 9.75 21.85 0.03
CA SER A 214 10.72 20.75 0.04
C SER A 214 10.35 19.65 1.04
N ILE A 215 9.46 19.92 2.00
CA ILE A 215 9.04 18.95 3.03
C ILE A 215 7.61 18.45 2.73
N SER A 216 6.66 19.34 2.50
CA SER A 216 5.22 19.06 2.32
C SER A 216 4.54 18.50 3.57
N ASN A 217 3.26 18.81 3.77
CA ASN A 217 2.46 18.34 4.90
C ASN A 217 1.93 16.89 4.73
N ASN A 218 2.00 16.32 3.53
CA ASN A 218 1.49 14.96 3.28
C ASN A 218 2.31 13.94 4.06
N ASN A 219 1.63 13.06 4.81
CA ASN A 219 2.27 12.04 5.66
C ASN A 219 3.27 12.63 6.69
N PHE A 220 2.96 13.80 7.26
CA PHE A 220 3.88 14.52 8.15
C PHE A 220 3.20 15.00 9.42
N ASN A 221 2.58 14.06 10.14
CA ASN A 221 1.91 14.31 11.42
C ASN A 221 2.46 13.35 12.47
N PHE A 222 2.48 13.81 13.74
CA PHE A 222 2.71 12.94 14.88
C PHE A 222 1.48 12.07 15.11
N GLY A 223 1.70 10.79 15.35
CA GLY A 223 0.61 9.84 15.56
C GLY A 223 1.12 8.43 15.78
N PHE A 224 0.37 7.46 15.29
CA PHE A 224 0.75 6.06 15.32
C PHE A 224 1.86 5.77 14.30
N GLY A 225 2.50 4.63 14.44
CA GLY A 225 3.54 4.17 13.53
C GLY A 225 3.04 3.94 12.11
N VAL A 226 3.96 3.54 11.25
CA VAL A 226 3.68 3.18 9.86
C VAL A 226 3.01 1.82 9.82
N GLY A 227 1.96 1.70 9.01
CA GLY A 227 1.21 0.48 8.75
C GLY A 227 0.66 0.46 7.33
N GLY A 228 -0.23 -0.48 7.08
CA GLY A 228 -0.89 -0.67 5.79
C GLY A 228 -0.22 -1.70 4.89
N PRO A 229 -0.88 -2.07 3.79
CA PRO A 229 -0.49 -3.23 2.99
C PRO A 229 0.81 -3.04 2.18
N TRP A 230 1.22 -1.79 1.91
CA TRP A 230 2.30 -1.55 0.95
C TRP A 230 3.56 -0.95 1.60
N VAL A 231 3.42 0.14 2.38
CA VAL A 231 4.57 0.93 2.85
C VAL A 231 5.54 0.11 3.70
N PRO A 232 5.11 -0.65 4.73
CA PRO A 232 6.03 -1.48 5.51
C PRO A 232 6.66 -2.59 4.67
N THR A 233 5.86 -3.30 3.87
CA THR A 233 6.32 -4.40 3.01
C THR A 233 7.38 -3.93 2.01
N GLU A 234 7.08 -2.86 1.26
CA GLU A 234 7.99 -2.33 0.24
C GLU A 234 9.28 -1.75 0.86
N ASN A 235 9.20 -1.18 2.09
CA ASN A 235 10.38 -0.75 2.83
C ASN A 235 11.28 -1.94 3.19
N ARG A 236 10.72 -3.06 3.68
CA ARG A 236 11.48 -4.28 4.01
C ARG A 236 12.13 -4.89 2.77
N VAL A 237 11.41 -4.94 1.64
CA VAL A 237 11.96 -5.42 0.36
C VAL A 237 13.13 -4.55 -0.08
N LEU A 238 13.02 -3.21 -0.01
CA LEU A 238 14.14 -2.31 -0.34
C LEU A 238 15.34 -2.54 0.60
N GLY A 239 15.07 -2.78 1.87
CA GLY A 239 16.11 -3.12 2.86
C GLY A 239 16.85 -4.39 2.47
N GLN A 240 16.14 -5.45 2.10
CA GLN A 240 16.74 -6.71 1.70
C GLN A 240 17.53 -6.58 0.40
N VAL A 241 16.99 -5.88 -0.60
CA VAL A 241 17.69 -5.58 -1.86
C VAL A 241 18.99 -4.81 -1.61
N SER A 242 18.97 -3.85 -0.67
CA SER A 242 20.15 -3.06 -0.29
C SER A 242 21.22 -3.94 0.38
N ASN A 243 20.80 -4.82 1.28
CA ASN A 243 21.64 -5.76 1.97
C ASN A 243 22.33 -6.74 0.99
N ASP A 244 21.58 -7.30 0.04
CA ASP A 244 22.11 -8.22 -0.98
C ASP A 244 23.11 -7.53 -1.92
N ASN A 245 22.95 -6.21 -2.12
CA ASN A 245 23.91 -5.39 -2.85
C ASN A 245 25.05 -4.86 -1.95
N LYS A 246 25.16 -5.36 -0.72
CA LYS A 246 26.29 -5.10 0.23
C LYS A 246 26.46 -3.63 0.57
N LEU A 247 25.36 -2.90 0.77
CA LEU A 247 25.45 -1.55 1.31
C LEU A 247 25.78 -1.62 2.80
N ASP A 248 26.74 -0.83 3.26
CA ASP A 248 27.22 -0.81 4.65
C ASP A 248 26.16 -0.29 5.64
N PHE A 249 25.28 0.58 5.19
CA PHE A 249 24.19 1.15 5.98
C PHE A 249 22.85 0.99 5.26
N VAL A 250 21.89 0.37 5.93
CA VAL A 250 20.59 0.06 5.34
C VAL A 250 19.49 0.86 6.02
N LEU A 251 19.22 2.06 5.49
CA LEU A 251 18.21 2.99 6.02
C LEU A 251 16.81 2.35 6.20
N PRO A 252 16.28 1.50 5.30
CA PRO A 252 15.02 0.82 5.53
C PRO A 252 14.94 0.01 6.82
N PHE A 253 16.03 -0.62 7.28
CA PHE A 253 16.02 -1.35 8.56
C PHE A 253 15.98 -0.41 9.76
N VAL A 254 16.62 0.75 9.66
CA VAL A 254 16.50 1.80 10.69
C VAL A 254 15.06 2.32 10.79
N ASN A 255 14.36 2.41 9.65
CA ASN A 255 12.94 2.77 9.64
C ASN A 255 12.08 1.74 10.40
N GLU A 256 12.31 0.43 10.18
CA GLU A 256 11.60 -0.64 10.89
C GLU A 256 11.90 -0.59 12.40
N ASP A 257 13.17 -0.49 12.77
CA ASP A 257 13.60 -0.41 14.17
C ASP A 257 12.98 0.80 14.88
N PHE A 258 12.94 1.95 14.22
CA PHE A 258 12.29 3.13 14.77
C PHE A 258 10.79 2.88 14.95
N ASN A 259 10.10 2.33 13.95
CA ASN A 259 8.66 2.07 14.00
C ASN A 259 8.28 1.15 15.18
N ILE A 260 9.08 0.09 15.40
CA ILE A 260 8.91 -0.82 16.55
C ILE A 260 9.10 -0.07 17.87
N ASN A 261 10.17 0.73 17.99
CA ASN A 261 10.45 1.49 19.21
C ASN A 261 9.39 2.56 19.46
N HIS A 262 8.89 3.21 18.43
CA HIS A 262 7.80 4.18 18.50
C HIS A 262 6.51 3.54 19.04
N HIS A 263 6.15 2.35 18.57
CA HIS A 263 5.03 1.59 19.10
C HIS A 263 5.16 1.35 20.61
N GLN A 264 6.35 0.94 21.08
CA GLN A 264 6.60 0.74 22.51
C GLN A 264 6.57 2.06 23.30
N PHE A 265 7.05 3.16 22.71
CA PHE A 265 6.96 4.50 23.30
C PHE A 265 5.49 4.91 23.53
N ILE A 266 4.65 4.77 22.50
CA ILE A 266 3.22 5.08 22.59
C ILE A 266 2.54 4.21 23.64
N LYS A 267 2.77 2.90 23.60
CA LYS A 267 2.23 1.97 24.58
C LYS A 267 2.57 2.39 26.01
N LYS A 268 3.83 2.67 26.29
CA LYS A 268 4.31 3.11 27.60
C LYS A 268 3.68 4.45 28.02
N HIS A 269 3.57 5.39 27.08
CA HIS A 269 2.95 6.69 27.35
C HIS A 269 1.51 6.52 27.86
N PHE A 270 0.66 5.76 27.18
CA PHE A 270 -0.73 5.55 27.59
C PHE A 270 -0.85 4.72 28.88
N ILE A 271 -0.01 3.70 29.09
CA ILE A 271 0.04 2.94 30.34
C ILE A 271 0.33 3.86 31.52
N ASN A 272 1.25 4.82 31.39
CA ASN A 272 1.57 5.78 32.43
C ASN A 272 0.39 6.73 32.77
N LEU A 273 -0.51 6.99 31.82
CA LEU A 273 -1.73 7.77 32.04
C LEU A 273 -2.82 6.99 32.79
N ASN A 274 -2.75 5.65 32.78
CA ASN A 274 -3.76 4.78 33.40
C ASN A 274 -3.11 3.56 34.09
N PRO A 275 -2.18 3.76 35.04
CA PRO A 275 -1.39 2.66 35.63
C PRO A 275 -2.24 1.68 36.44
N ASN A 276 -3.37 2.13 36.97
CA ASN A 276 -4.26 1.30 37.80
C ASN A 276 -5.32 0.53 37.00
N LYS A 277 -5.36 0.67 35.68
CA LYS A 277 -6.32 0.00 34.78
C LYS A 277 -7.79 0.26 35.10
N THR A 278 -8.09 1.39 35.73
CA THR A 278 -9.43 1.72 36.24
C THR A 278 -10.36 2.31 35.18
N ILE A 279 -9.79 2.81 34.09
CA ILE A 279 -10.51 3.52 33.03
C ILE A 279 -10.23 2.77 31.71
N PRO A 280 -11.22 2.52 30.85
CA PRO A 280 -10.97 1.90 29.55
C PRO A 280 -10.17 2.80 28.62
N PHE A 281 -9.32 2.23 27.78
CA PHE A 281 -8.77 2.93 26.62
C PHE A 281 -9.80 2.99 25.51
N VAL A 282 -9.89 4.12 24.80
CA VAL A 282 -10.85 4.33 23.72
C VAL A 282 -10.12 4.60 22.42
N PHE A 283 -10.38 3.79 21.42
CA PHE A 283 -9.85 3.94 20.07
C PHE A 283 -10.94 4.42 19.12
N THR A 284 -10.64 5.43 18.32
CA THR A 284 -11.49 5.85 17.20
C THR A 284 -10.96 5.25 15.93
N GLY A 285 -11.50 4.09 15.55
CA GLY A 285 -10.99 3.27 14.47
C GLY A 285 -9.74 2.47 14.85
N ILE A 286 -9.58 1.30 14.25
CA ILE A 286 -8.40 0.44 14.39
C ILE A 286 -7.72 0.15 13.05
N GLY A 287 -8.14 0.81 11.97
CA GLY A 287 -7.44 0.78 10.69
C GLY A 287 -6.04 1.38 10.78
N TYR A 288 -5.17 1.03 9.84
CA TYR A 288 -3.78 1.47 9.85
C TYR A 288 -3.61 2.99 9.69
N LYS A 289 -4.62 3.69 9.18
CA LYS A 289 -4.72 5.15 9.16
C LYS A 289 -6.16 5.59 9.43
N ASP A 290 -6.36 6.89 9.65
CA ASP A 290 -7.68 7.44 9.92
C ASP A 290 -8.65 7.18 8.75
N MET A 291 -9.89 6.86 9.08
CA MET A 291 -10.97 6.52 8.16
C MET A 291 -10.77 5.21 7.35
N SER A 292 -9.66 4.50 7.50
CA SER A 292 -9.44 3.21 6.85
C SER A 292 -10.08 2.08 7.65
N ILE A 293 -10.70 1.15 6.93
CA ILE A 293 -11.17 -0.13 7.50
C ILE A 293 -10.11 -1.24 7.37
N ASP A 294 -9.03 -0.97 6.64
CA ASP A 294 -7.92 -1.91 6.46
C ASP A 294 -7.05 -1.94 7.72
N ILE A 295 -6.93 -3.12 8.30
CA ILE A 295 -6.15 -3.38 9.53
C ILE A 295 -4.79 -4.01 9.26
N THR A 296 -4.39 -4.15 7.99
CA THR A 296 -3.12 -4.77 7.61
C THR A 296 -1.96 -4.00 8.24
N GLU A 297 -1.16 -4.69 9.04
CA GLU A 297 -0.06 -4.10 9.81
C GLU A 297 -0.45 -2.79 10.54
N SER A 298 -1.69 -2.73 11.06
CA SER A 298 -2.18 -1.53 11.75
C SER A 298 -1.55 -1.36 13.13
N PRO A 299 -0.80 -0.27 13.39
CA PRO A 299 -0.27 0.02 14.72
C PRO A 299 -1.35 0.21 15.79
N LYS A 300 -2.54 0.72 15.39
CA LYS A 300 -3.69 0.84 16.31
C LYS A 300 -4.23 -0.53 16.72
N SER A 301 -4.38 -1.43 15.76
CA SER A 301 -4.87 -2.81 16.02
C SER A 301 -3.90 -3.60 16.90
N GLU A 302 -2.60 -3.44 16.67
CA GLU A 302 -1.55 -4.03 17.49
C GLU A 302 -1.59 -3.50 18.92
N LEU A 303 -1.73 -2.17 19.09
CA LEU A 303 -1.81 -1.52 20.41
C LEU A 303 -3.06 -1.94 21.19
N VAL A 304 -4.20 -2.12 20.51
CA VAL A 304 -5.42 -2.71 21.10
C VAL A 304 -5.13 -4.09 21.66
N SER A 305 -4.50 -4.97 20.87
CA SER A 305 -4.14 -6.31 21.29
C SER A 305 -3.19 -6.30 22.49
N ASP A 306 -2.22 -5.40 22.48
CA ASP A 306 -1.27 -5.25 23.57
C ASP A 306 -1.94 -4.81 24.88
N PHE A 307 -2.80 -3.80 24.84
CA PHE A 307 -3.53 -3.37 26.05
C PHE A 307 -4.46 -4.45 26.59
N LEU A 308 -5.14 -5.19 25.72
CA LEU A 308 -6.01 -6.30 26.13
C LEU A 308 -5.21 -7.44 26.80
N LYS A 309 -4.05 -7.82 26.21
CA LYS A 309 -3.14 -8.82 26.78
C LYS A 309 -2.60 -8.40 28.14
N GLU A 310 -2.35 -7.12 28.35
CA GLU A 310 -1.93 -6.58 29.65
C GLU A 310 -3.08 -6.43 30.67
N GLY A 311 -4.32 -6.73 30.26
CA GLY A 311 -5.48 -6.78 31.13
C GLY A 311 -6.26 -5.48 31.23
N TYR A 312 -5.99 -4.49 30.37
CA TYR A 312 -6.80 -3.29 30.24
C TYR A 312 -8.16 -3.59 29.59
N THR A 313 -9.13 -2.75 29.86
CA THR A 313 -10.39 -2.71 29.10
C THR A 313 -10.22 -1.76 27.92
N VAL A 314 -10.66 -2.17 26.75
CA VAL A 314 -10.55 -1.39 25.51
C VAL A 314 -11.93 -1.20 24.87
N TYR A 315 -12.24 0.03 24.52
CA TYR A 315 -13.42 0.41 23.75
C TYR A 315 -13.00 0.86 22.36
N ILE A 316 -13.70 0.36 21.34
CA ILE A 316 -13.39 0.63 19.93
C ILE A 316 -14.64 1.25 19.29
N ILE A 317 -14.49 2.43 18.72
CA ILE A 317 -15.55 3.15 18.00
C ILE A 317 -15.33 2.92 16.51
N GLU A 318 -16.28 2.21 15.84
CA GLU A 318 -16.17 1.85 14.44
C GLU A 318 -17.50 1.95 13.70
N SER A 319 -17.46 1.87 12.38
CA SER A 319 -18.67 1.78 11.55
C SER A 319 -19.45 0.51 11.83
N ASP A 320 -20.78 0.56 11.63
CA ASP A 320 -21.65 -0.62 11.76
C ASP A 320 -21.23 -1.75 10.81
N GLU A 321 -20.75 -1.39 9.62
CA GLU A 321 -20.27 -2.35 8.62
C GLU A 321 -19.00 -3.06 9.11
N PHE A 322 -18.03 -2.32 9.64
CA PHE A 322 -16.82 -2.89 10.23
C PHE A 322 -17.16 -3.86 11.37
N ILE A 323 -18.01 -3.43 12.31
CA ILE A 323 -18.36 -4.24 13.48
C ILE A 323 -19.04 -5.56 13.08
N LYS A 324 -19.88 -5.54 12.02
CA LYS A 324 -20.61 -6.73 11.58
C LYS A 324 -19.76 -7.70 10.75
N ASN A 325 -18.91 -7.19 9.89
CA ASN A 325 -18.30 -7.94 8.81
C ASN A 325 -16.86 -8.35 9.08
N MET A 326 -16.11 -7.58 9.89
CA MET A 326 -14.71 -7.84 10.09
C MET A 326 -14.44 -9.03 11.02
N LYS A 327 -13.59 -9.94 10.55
CA LYS A 327 -13.18 -11.14 11.28
C LYS A 327 -12.49 -10.79 12.61
N VAL A 328 -11.64 -9.76 12.61
CA VAL A 328 -10.93 -9.28 13.80
C VAL A 328 -11.86 -8.92 14.96
N VAL A 329 -13.06 -8.41 14.69
CA VAL A 329 -14.06 -8.10 15.73
C VAL A 329 -14.47 -9.36 16.47
N LYS A 330 -14.74 -10.45 15.74
CA LYS A 330 -15.13 -11.75 16.30
C LYS A 330 -14.00 -12.38 17.09
N GLU A 331 -12.76 -12.27 16.58
CA GLU A 331 -11.55 -12.77 17.23
C GLU A 331 -11.29 -12.03 18.56
N LEU A 332 -11.33 -10.68 18.55
CA LEU A 332 -11.13 -9.89 19.76
C LEU A 332 -12.22 -10.20 20.83
N ILE A 333 -13.49 -10.34 20.43
CA ILE A 333 -14.56 -10.71 21.37
C ILE A 333 -14.36 -12.13 21.90
N PHE A 334 -13.96 -13.06 21.06
CA PHE A 334 -13.70 -14.45 21.47
C PHE A 334 -12.54 -14.55 22.46
N ASP A 335 -11.43 -13.85 22.20
CA ASP A 335 -10.22 -13.94 22.99
C ASP A 335 -10.29 -13.15 24.31
N PHE A 336 -10.98 -12.01 24.34
CA PHE A 336 -10.94 -11.07 25.45
C PHE A 336 -12.29 -10.79 26.12
N GLY A 337 -13.40 -11.28 25.56
CA GLY A 337 -14.73 -11.22 26.14
C GLY A 337 -15.16 -9.81 26.56
N GLU A 338 -15.52 -9.62 27.84
CA GLU A 338 -16.01 -8.33 28.35
C GLU A 338 -14.98 -7.21 28.40
N LYS A 339 -13.71 -7.51 28.24
CA LYS A 339 -12.63 -6.51 28.22
C LYS A 339 -12.60 -5.68 26.92
N VAL A 340 -13.21 -6.16 25.85
CA VAL A 340 -13.34 -5.39 24.62
C VAL A 340 -14.81 -5.07 24.34
N LYS A 341 -15.09 -3.81 23.97
CA LYS A 341 -16.45 -3.38 23.58
C LYS A 341 -16.37 -2.52 22.33
N PHE A 342 -17.30 -2.78 21.41
CA PHE A 342 -17.45 -2.03 20.18
C PHE A 342 -18.60 -1.05 20.27
N PHE A 343 -18.39 0.16 19.83
CA PHE A 343 -19.35 1.25 19.81
C PHE A 343 -19.50 1.78 18.38
N LYS A 344 -20.69 2.22 18.02
CA LYS A 344 -20.97 2.85 16.73
C LYS A 344 -20.33 4.22 16.63
N GLN A 345 -19.96 4.61 15.41
CA GLN A 345 -19.53 5.99 15.13
C GLN A 345 -20.58 6.99 15.65
N GLY A 346 -20.08 8.11 16.17
CA GLY A 346 -20.93 9.13 16.81
C GLY A 346 -21.20 8.90 18.29
N THR A 347 -20.77 7.77 18.88
CA THR A 347 -20.81 7.57 20.34
C THR A 347 -19.55 8.12 21.02
N SER A 348 -19.65 8.49 22.29
CA SER A 348 -18.54 9.03 23.09
C SER A 348 -18.47 8.29 24.44
N PRO A 349 -17.99 7.04 24.47
CA PRO A 349 -17.84 6.31 25.71
C PRO A 349 -16.82 7.01 26.63
N LYS A 350 -17.03 6.91 27.93
CA LYS A 350 -16.07 7.45 28.92
C LYS A 350 -14.81 6.59 28.91
N GLY A 351 -13.65 7.22 28.82
CA GLY A 351 -12.37 6.54 28.81
C GLY A 351 -11.20 7.47 28.51
N VAL A 352 -10.00 6.90 28.44
CA VAL A 352 -8.79 7.56 27.95
C VAL A 352 -8.72 7.36 26.45
N TYR A 353 -8.90 8.42 25.68
CA TYR A 353 -8.83 8.38 24.22
C TYR A 353 -7.37 8.22 23.76
N VAL A 354 -7.12 7.20 22.99
CA VAL A 354 -5.81 6.88 22.41
C VAL A 354 -5.70 7.58 21.07
N ASN A 355 -5.24 8.81 21.07
CA ASN A 355 -5.04 9.65 19.89
C ASN A 355 -3.94 10.70 20.16
N PHE A 356 -3.41 11.31 19.07
CA PHE A 356 -2.38 12.35 19.11
C PHE A 356 -2.78 13.58 18.29
#